data_d64bdea39f65e8e7775dec58122d2797
#
_entry.id   d64bdea39f65e8e7775dec58122d2797
#
_cell.length_a   1.000
_cell.length_b   1.000
_cell.length_c   1.000
_cell.angle_alpha   90.00
_cell.angle_beta   90.00
_cell.angle_gamma   90.00
#
_symmetry.space_group_name_H-M   'P 1'
#
loop_
_entity.id
_entity.type
_entity.pdbx_description
1 polymer ?
#
loop_
_entity_poly.entity_id
_entity_poly.type
_entity_poly.pdbx_seq_one_letter_code
_entity_poly.pdbx_strand_id
1 'polypeptide(L)'
;MKISLYPSLGNSPDLQEVVDHNNVPLCIMRGEDILRQNLRHRAVGLLVRDRLGRALLTHRPSLGWGFSSFGRLPAGQSSEHKAQELFRNDWNHEGRILALGVSPPGPDNFNAFVALYEGRMPASLAATAVRDPDQHMLVDYDELRGLGVHFGELLSPFLRQAVQAGLVRPR
;
A
#
# COMPACT_ATOMS: atom_id res chain seq x y z
N MET A 1 24.05 -1.28 0.40
CA MET A 1 22.86 -2.05 0.78
C MET A 1 21.70 -1.60 -0.11
N LYS A 2 21.26 -2.42 -1.06
CA LYS A 2 20.12 -2.08 -1.91
C LYS A 2 18.85 -2.33 -1.10
N ILE A 3 18.20 -1.29 -0.64
CA ILE A 3 16.87 -1.40 -0.03
C ILE A 3 15.90 -1.63 -1.19
N SER A 4 15.46 -2.87 -1.37
CA SER A 4 14.32 -3.14 -2.24
C SER A 4 13.05 -2.69 -1.52
N LEU A 5 12.58 -1.50 -1.83
CA LEU A 5 11.33 -0.94 -1.30
C LEU A 5 10.11 -1.75 -1.75
N TYR A 6 10.30 -2.66 -2.70
CA TYR A 6 9.25 -3.46 -3.28
C TYR A 6 9.74 -4.90 -3.47
N PRO A 7 8.91 -5.91 -3.24
CA PRO A 7 9.28 -7.28 -3.57
C PRO A 7 9.59 -7.38 -5.07
N SER A 8 10.68 -8.03 -5.42
CA SER A 8 11.08 -8.28 -6.79
C SER A 8 10.04 -9.15 -7.47
N LEU A 9 9.27 -8.57 -8.35
CA LEU A 9 8.44 -9.31 -9.30
C LEU A 9 9.34 -9.83 -10.41
N GLY A 10 9.15 -11.13 -10.75
CA GLY A 10 9.97 -11.87 -11.68
C GLY A 10 10.22 -11.20 -13.03
N ASN A 11 11.09 -11.77 -13.80
CA ASN A 11 11.77 -11.46 -15.07
C ASN A 11 11.13 -10.52 -16.15
N SER A 12 10.03 -9.82 -15.86
CA SER A 12 9.53 -8.73 -16.72
C SER A 12 10.18 -7.42 -16.33
N PRO A 13 10.59 -6.57 -17.28
CA PRO A 13 11.10 -5.26 -16.95
C PRO A 13 10.01 -4.50 -16.17
N ASP A 14 10.35 -4.06 -14.95
CA ASP A 14 9.47 -3.28 -14.08
C ASP A 14 9.29 -1.87 -14.68
N LEU A 15 8.44 -1.79 -15.69
CA LEU A 15 8.11 -0.57 -16.40
C LEU A 15 6.92 0.12 -15.75
N GLN A 16 7.07 1.40 -15.47
CA GLN A 16 6.08 2.23 -14.82
C GLN A 16 5.91 3.55 -15.55
N GLU A 17 4.79 4.21 -15.33
CA GLU A 17 4.53 5.55 -15.84
C GLU A 17 5.09 6.60 -14.88
N VAL A 18 5.92 7.49 -15.40
CA VAL A 18 6.23 8.77 -14.78
C VAL A 18 5.06 9.70 -15.05
N VAL A 19 4.61 10.40 -14.03
CA VAL A 19 3.44 11.28 -14.12
C VAL A 19 3.79 12.72 -13.73
N ASP A 20 2.99 13.66 -14.21
CA ASP A 20 3.09 15.06 -13.82
C ASP A 20 2.41 15.34 -12.46
N HIS A 21 2.33 16.62 -12.07
CA HIS A 21 1.70 17.04 -10.82
C HIS A 21 0.17 16.82 -10.80
N ASN A 22 -0.46 16.63 -11.97
CA ASN A 22 -1.88 16.31 -12.12
C ASN A 22 -2.13 14.80 -12.27
N ASN A 23 -1.12 13.97 -12.03
CA ASN A 23 -1.20 12.52 -12.20
C ASN A 23 -1.45 12.08 -13.66
N VAL A 24 -1.00 12.88 -14.64
CA VAL A 24 -1.09 12.56 -16.07
C VAL A 24 0.22 11.90 -16.53
N PRO A 25 0.16 10.76 -17.24
CA PRO A 25 1.35 10.08 -17.74
C PRO A 25 2.19 10.96 -18.69
N LEU A 26 3.50 10.98 -18.46
CA LEU A 26 4.48 11.69 -19.28
C LEU A 26 5.32 10.74 -20.13
N CYS A 27 5.82 9.67 -19.52
CA CYS A 27 6.65 8.67 -20.19
C CYS A 27 6.67 7.38 -19.37
N ILE A 28 7.27 6.33 -19.96
CA ILE A 28 7.47 5.03 -19.32
C ILE A 28 8.96 4.86 -19.02
N MET A 29 9.27 4.47 -17.78
CA MET A 29 10.64 4.22 -17.31
C MET A 29 10.69 2.98 -16.44
N ARG A 30 11.91 2.47 -16.20
CA ARG A 30 12.14 1.42 -15.21
C ARG A 30 11.91 1.98 -13.80
N GLY A 31 11.27 1.19 -12.94
CA GLY A 31 11.00 1.62 -11.57
C GLY A 31 12.23 1.99 -10.76
N GLU A 32 13.38 1.31 -11.00
CA GLU A 32 14.65 1.68 -10.37
C GLU A 32 15.11 3.10 -10.75
N ASP A 33 14.93 3.49 -12.01
CA ASP A 33 15.31 4.80 -12.51
C ASP A 33 14.39 5.90 -11.98
N ILE A 34 13.10 5.59 -11.85
CA ILE A 34 12.09 6.47 -11.25
C ILE A 34 12.46 6.80 -9.79
N LEU A 35 12.78 5.77 -9.00
CA LEU A 35 13.16 5.95 -7.59
C LEU A 35 14.48 6.68 -7.44
N ARG A 36 15.48 6.32 -8.26
CA ARG A 36 16.80 6.96 -8.23
C ARG A 36 16.74 8.44 -8.53
N GLN A 37 15.84 8.84 -9.43
CA GLN A 37 15.65 10.24 -9.84
C GLN A 37 14.54 10.94 -9.05
N ASN A 38 13.91 10.23 -8.10
CA ASN A 38 12.79 10.73 -7.28
C ASN A 38 11.65 11.32 -8.12
N LEU A 39 11.30 10.64 -9.22
CA LEU A 39 10.25 11.07 -10.12
C LEU A 39 8.87 10.67 -9.59
N ARG A 40 7.85 11.46 -9.96
CA ARG A 40 6.47 11.12 -9.62
C ARG A 40 6.01 9.90 -10.38
N HIS A 41 5.42 8.96 -9.65
CA HIS A 41 4.93 7.69 -10.18
C HIS A 41 3.67 7.25 -9.45
N ARG A 42 3.16 6.06 -9.76
CA ARG A 42 1.95 5.52 -9.17
C ARG A 42 2.23 4.25 -8.38
N ALA A 43 1.51 4.09 -7.28
CA ALA A 43 1.50 2.89 -6.48
C ALA A 43 0.09 2.55 -6.03
N VAL A 44 -0.09 1.36 -5.50
CA VAL A 44 -1.37 0.87 -4.99
C VAL A 44 -1.18 0.32 -3.58
N GLY A 45 -2.03 0.77 -2.66
CA GLY A 45 -2.14 0.25 -1.31
C GLY A 45 -3.48 -0.47 -1.13
N LEU A 46 -3.45 -1.66 -0.55
CA LEU A 46 -4.63 -2.42 -0.18
C LEU A 46 -4.68 -2.58 1.34
N LEU A 47 -5.78 -2.16 1.94
CA LEU A 47 -6.06 -2.37 3.35
C LEU A 47 -7.12 -3.46 3.49
N VAL A 48 -6.74 -4.60 4.04
CA VAL A 48 -7.66 -5.71 4.25
C VAL A 48 -8.24 -5.62 5.65
N ARG A 49 -9.56 -5.73 5.77
CA ARG A 49 -10.27 -5.65 7.06
C ARG A 49 -10.95 -6.97 7.40
N ASP A 50 -10.96 -7.26 8.70
CA ASP A 50 -11.71 -8.38 9.24
C ASP A 50 -13.22 -8.04 9.38
N ARG A 51 -13.99 -9.00 9.92
CA ARG A 51 -15.44 -8.83 10.13
C ARG A 51 -15.78 -7.74 11.14
N LEU A 52 -14.89 -7.44 12.06
CA LEU A 52 -15.05 -6.38 13.07
C LEU A 52 -14.62 -5.01 12.57
N GLY A 53 -14.18 -4.90 11.30
CA GLY A 53 -13.70 -3.65 10.72
C GLY A 53 -12.26 -3.30 11.06
N ARG A 54 -11.52 -4.19 11.78
CA ARG A 54 -10.11 -3.98 12.09
C ARG A 54 -9.27 -4.15 10.84
N ALA A 55 -8.30 -3.27 10.68
CA ALA A 55 -7.36 -3.29 9.56
C ALA A 55 -6.19 -4.22 9.85
N LEU A 56 -5.82 -5.04 8.88
CA LEU A 56 -4.62 -5.86 8.94
C LEU A 56 -3.44 -5.04 8.43
N LEU A 57 -2.47 -4.79 9.29
CA LEU A 57 -1.21 -4.15 8.93
C LEU A 57 -0.12 -5.20 8.73
N THR A 58 0.78 -4.93 7.79
CA THR A 58 1.95 -5.77 7.53
C THR A 58 3.21 -5.00 7.83
N HIS A 59 4.10 -5.60 8.64
CA HIS A 59 5.40 -5.03 8.95
C HIS A 59 6.40 -5.29 7.83
N ARG A 60 7.09 -4.22 7.41
CA ARG A 60 8.20 -4.29 6.44
C ARG A 60 9.45 -3.74 7.10
N PRO A 61 10.54 -4.54 7.23
CA PRO A 61 11.71 -4.17 8.05
C PRO A 61 12.29 -2.79 7.76
N SER A 62 12.22 -2.33 6.51
CA SER A 62 12.79 -1.03 6.13
C SER A 62 11.79 0.13 6.20
N LEU A 63 10.50 -0.14 6.40
CA LEU A 63 9.44 0.85 6.28
C LEU A 63 8.53 0.93 7.51
N GLY A 64 8.54 -0.09 8.37
CA GLY A 64 7.60 -0.21 9.49
C GLY A 64 6.24 -0.81 9.10
N TRP A 65 5.23 -0.56 9.91
CA TRP A 65 3.88 -1.06 9.72
C TRP A 65 3.17 -0.34 8.58
N GLY A 66 2.73 -1.08 7.58
CA GLY A 66 2.11 -0.54 6.38
C GLY A 66 0.78 -1.18 6.02
N PHE A 67 0.29 -0.87 4.83
CA PHE A 67 -0.88 -1.52 4.26
C PHE A 67 -0.74 -3.04 4.27
N SER A 68 -1.86 -3.75 4.27
CA SER A 68 -1.90 -5.21 4.15
C SER A 68 -1.09 -5.68 2.94
N SER A 69 -1.31 -5.02 1.80
CA SER A 69 -0.49 -5.19 0.59
C SER A 69 -0.14 -3.84 -0.02
N PHE A 70 1.00 -3.78 -0.69
CA PHE A 70 1.48 -2.58 -1.35
C PHE A 70 2.30 -2.94 -2.57
N GLY A 71 2.12 -2.22 -3.66
CA GLY A 71 2.88 -2.46 -4.88
C GLY A 71 2.91 -1.25 -5.81
N ARG A 72 3.89 -1.23 -6.69
CA ARG A 72 3.96 -0.26 -7.79
C ARG A 72 2.89 -0.57 -8.81
N LEU A 73 2.43 0.44 -9.52
CA LEU A 73 1.51 0.27 -10.62
C LEU A 73 2.31 0.13 -11.93
N PRO A 74 2.27 -1.05 -12.58
CA PRO A 74 2.89 -1.23 -13.89
C PRO A 74 2.26 -0.31 -14.93
N ALA A 75 3.06 0.10 -15.93
CA ALA A 75 2.58 0.89 -17.05
C ALA A 75 1.41 0.19 -17.77
N GLY A 76 0.35 0.94 -18.06
CA GLY A 76 -0.83 0.44 -18.76
C GLY A 76 -1.80 -0.40 -17.90
N GLN A 77 -1.48 -0.68 -16.63
CA GLN A 77 -2.38 -1.40 -15.73
C GLN A 77 -3.27 -0.43 -14.94
N SER A 78 -4.54 -0.76 -14.73
CA SER A 78 -5.39 0.00 -13.82
C SER A 78 -5.05 -0.28 -12.37
N SER A 79 -5.22 0.73 -11.50
CA SER A 79 -4.97 0.57 -10.07
C SER A 79 -5.91 -0.43 -9.41
N GLU A 80 -7.16 -0.51 -9.88
CA GLU A 80 -8.12 -1.51 -9.41
C GLU A 80 -7.69 -2.93 -9.73
N HIS A 81 -7.22 -3.18 -10.97
CA HIS A 81 -6.71 -4.49 -11.36
C HIS A 81 -5.48 -4.87 -10.52
N LYS A 82 -4.58 -3.91 -10.27
CA LYS A 82 -3.42 -4.13 -9.40
C LYS A 82 -3.82 -4.44 -7.95
N ALA A 83 -4.83 -3.77 -7.42
CA ALA A 83 -5.33 -4.05 -6.07
C ALA A 83 -5.94 -5.46 -5.97
N GLN A 84 -6.69 -5.92 -6.98
CA GLN A 84 -7.20 -7.29 -7.05
C GLN A 84 -6.08 -8.32 -7.15
N GLU A 85 -5.06 -8.03 -7.94
CA GLU A 85 -3.86 -8.88 -8.06
C GLU A 85 -3.14 -9.01 -6.72
N LEU A 86 -2.94 -7.91 -6.00
CA LEU A 86 -2.35 -7.92 -4.66
C LEU A 86 -3.18 -8.74 -3.67
N PHE A 87 -4.51 -8.60 -3.73
CA PHE A 87 -5.40 -9.35 -2.84
C PHE A 87 -5.32 -10.86 -3.09
N ARG A 88 -5.27 -11.26 -4.36
CA ARG A 88 -5.14 -12.66 -4.75
C ARG A 88 -3.76 -13.22 -4.40
N ASN A 89 -2.69 -12.51 -4.74
CA ASN A 89 -1.34 -13.05 -4.63
C ASN A 89 -0.84 -13.07 -3.18
N ASP A 90 -1.12 -12.04 -2.40
CA ASP A 90 -0.60 -11.93 -1.03
C ASP A 90 -1.49 -12.68 -0.02
N TRP A 91 -2.79 -12.75 -0.27
CA TRP A 91 -3.76 -13.28 0.69
C TRP A 91 -4.48 -14.53 0.20
N ASN A 92 -4.19 -14.99 -1.00
CA ASN A 92 -4.88 -16.12 -1.65
C ASN A 92 -6.42 -15.98 -1.55
N HIS A 93 -6.89 -14.75 -1.72
CA HIS A 93 -8.30 -14.41 -1.56
C HIS A 93 -8.76 -13.48 -2.69
N GLU A 94 -9.98 -13.72 -3.13
CA GLU A 94 -10.68 -12.87 -4.09
C GLU A 94 -11.94 -12.34 -3.44
N GLY A 95 -12.21 -11.06 -3.63
CA GLY A 95 -13.38 -10.43 -3.07
C GLY A 95 -13.58 -9.03 -3.61
N ARG A 96 -14.69 -8.44 -3.25
CA ARG A 96 -14.97 -7.07 -3.60
C ARG A 96 -13.97 -6.14 -2.92
N ILE A 97 -13.38 -5.25 -3.69
CA ILE A 97 -12.60 -4.13 -3.18
C ILE A 97 -13.35 -2.82 -3.38
N LEU A 98 -13.09 -1.86 -2.52
CA LEU A 98 -13.65 -0.51 -2.57
C LEU A 98 -12.51 0.50 -2.67
N ALA A 99 -12.62 1.45 -3.59
CA ALA A 99 -11.69 2.56 -3.67
C ALA A 99 -11.91 3.51 -2.47
N LEU A 100 -10.83 3.87 -1.79
CA LEU A 100 -10.83 4.84 -0.69
C LEU A 100 -10.42 6.23 -1.16
N GLY A 101 -9.64 6.33 -2.22
CA GLY A 101 -9.12 7.57 -2.79
C GLY A 101 -7.67 7.45 -3.23
N VAL A 102 -7.05 8.59 -3.48
CA VAL A 102 -5.64 8.68 -3.89
C VAL A 102 -4.90 9.57 -2.91
N SER A 103 -3.86 9.04 -2.30
CA SER A 103 -2.93 9.82 -1.49
C SER A 103 -1.98 10.59 -2.41
N PRO A 104 -1.78 11.88 -2.20
CA PRO A 104 -0.91 12.70 -3.06
C PRO A 104 0.57 12.32 -2.87
N PRO A 105 1.43 12.62 -3.87
CA PRO A 105 2.86 12.45 -3.75
C PRO A 105 3.46 13.47 -2.78
N GLY A 106 4.53 13.08 -2.11
CA GLY A 106 5.28 13.92 -1.20
C GLY A 106 6.69 13.38 -0.97
N PRO A 107 7.56 14.14 -0.27
CA PRO A 107 8.93 13.72 -0.02
C PRO A 107 9.01 12.44 0.81
N ASP A 108 8.06 12.24 1.72
CA ASP A 108 8.07 11.11 2.64
C ASP A 108 7.52 9.82 2.01
N ASN A 109 6.80 9.90 0.89
CA ASN A 109 6.23 8.74 0.19
C ASN A 109 6.87 8.49 -1.18
N PHE A 110 8.13 8.86 -1.34
CA PHE A 110 8.91 8.65 -2.57
C PHE A 110 8.26 9.26 -3.83
N ASN A 111 7.54 10.37 -3.69
CA ASN A 111 6.80 11.02 -4.77
C ASN A 111 5.75 10.14 -5.47
N ALA A 112 5.15 9.18 -4.74
CA ALA A 112 4.12 8.33 -5.29
C ALA A 112 2.71 8.89 -5.12
N PHE A 113 1.91 8.90 -6.19
CA PHE A 113 0.46 8.90 -6.07
C PHE A 113 0.02 7.48 -5.67
N VAL A 114 -0.59 7.32 -4.51
CA VAL A 114 -0.99 6.00 -4.01
C VAL A 114 -2.50 5.85 -4.11
N ALA A 115 -2.96 5.03 -5.03
CA ALA A 115 -4.37 4.63 -5.09
C ALA A 115 -4.66 3.63 -3.97
N LEU A 116 -5.63 3.95 -3.11
CA LEU A 116 -5.97 3.18 -1.92
C LEU A 116 -7.25 2.41 -2.13
N TYR A 117 -7.20 1.15 -1.78
CA TYR A 117 -8.33 0.24 -1.81
C TYR A 117 -8.51 -0.48 -0.47
N GLU A 118 -9.72 -0.92 -0.22
CA GLU A 118 -10.09 -1.71 0.94
C GLU A 118 -10.76 -2.99 0.49
N GLY A 119 -10.35 -4.11 1.08
CA GLY A 119 -10.97 -5.42 0.90
C GLY A 119 -11.41 -6.01 2.23
N ARG A 120 -12.33 -6.99 2.19
CA ARG A 120 -12.74 -7.75 3.38
C ARG A 120 -12.22 -9.17 3.31
N MET A 121 -11.72 -9.65 4.44
CA MET A 121 -11.22 -11.02 4.57
C MET A 121 -12.13 -11.85 5.51
N PRO A 122 -12.19 -13.18 5.29
CA PRO A 122 -12.85 -14.07 6.23
C PRO A 122 -12.07 -14.17 7.55
N ALA A 123 -12.80 -14.53 8.63
CA ALA A 123 -12.22 -14.63 9.96
C ALA A 123 -11.05 -15.64 10.04
N SER A 124 -11.12 -16.72 9.27
CA SER A 124 -10.06 -17.73 9.20
C SER A 124 -8.74 -17.16 8.67
N LEU A 125 -8.82 -16.29 7.66
CA LEU A 125 -7.64 -15.64 7.10
C LEU A 125 -7.04 -14.64 8.09
N ALA A 126 -7.87 -13.84 8.76
CA ALA A 126 -7.44 -12.93 9.81
C ALA A 126 -6.74 -13.69 10.96
N ALA A 127 -7.34 -14.77 11.44
CA ALA A 127 -6.77 -15.59 12.51
C ALA A 127 -5.44 -16.23 12.10
N THR A 128 -5.28 -16.60 10.84
CA THR A 128 -4.01 -17.16 10.33
C THR A 128 -2.94 -16.10 10.23
N ALA A 129 -3.26 -14.92 9.71
CA ALA A 129 -2.31 -13.83 9.54
C ALA A 129 -1.67 -13.39 10.86
N VAL A 130 -2.47 -13.23 11.93
CA VAL A 130 -1.98 -12.77 13.24
C VAL A 130 -1.23 -13.83 14.06
N ARG A 131 -1.05 -15.05 13.54
CA ARG A 131 -0.18 -16.06 14.16
C ARG A 131 1.30 -15.65 14.11
N ASP A 132 1.64 -14.77 13.19
CA ASP A 132 2.97 -14.17 13.12
C ASP A 132 2.87 -12.67 13.51
N PRO A 133 2.96 -12.36 14.83
CA PRO A 133 2.78 -11.01 15.33
C PRO A 133 3.94 -10.06 14.95
N ASP A 134 5.06 -10.58 14.50
CA ASP A 134 6.18 -9.78 14.01
C ASP A 134 5.94 -9.27 12.58
N GLN A 135 5.07 -9.95 11.85
CA GLN A 135 4.73 -9.60 10.47
C GLN A 135 3.36 -8.97 10.30
N HIS A 136 2.39 -9.35 11.14
CA HIS A 136 1.00 -8.93 10.98
C HIS A 136 0.36 -8.53 12.30
N MET A 137 -0.41 -7.44 12.28
CA MET A 137 -1.27 -7.06 13.39
C MET A 137 -2.62 -6.55 12.90
N LEU A 138 -3.66 -6.79 13.70
CA LEU A 138 -4.98 -6.20 13.51
C LEU A 138 -5.12 -4.99 14.42
N VAL A 139 -5.53 -3.88 13.85
CA VAL A 139 -5.78 -2.64 14.57
C VAL A 139 -7.17 -2.11 14.24
N ASP A 140 -7.86 -1.58 15.22
CA ASP A 140 -9.07 -0.81 14.97
C ASP A 140 -8.73 0.61 14.49
N TYR A 141 -9.76 1.39 14.19
CA TYR A 141 -9.55 2.74 13.65
C TYR A 141 -8.90 3.67 14.67
N ASP A 142 -9.29 3.58 15.94
CA ASP A 142 -8.78 4.46 16.99
C ASP A 142 -7.32 4.12 17.31
N GLU A 143 -6.98 2.82 17.34
CA GLU A 143 -5.60 2.35 17.45
C GLU A 143 -4.73 2.84 16.28
N LEU A 144 -5.23 2.70 15.04
CA LEU A 144 -4.49 3.16 13.86
C LEU A 144 -4.29 4.67 13.87
N ARG A 145 -5.31 5.42 14.26
CA ARG A 145 -5.22 6.87 14.41
C ARG A 145 -4.23 7.25 15.52
N GLY A 146 -4.30 6.56 16.66
CA GLY A 146 -3.37 6.76 17.77
C GLY A 146 -1.91 6.49 17.36
N LEU A 147 -1.67 5.43 16.62
CA LEU A 147 -0.35 5.15 16.02
C LEU A 147 0.10 6.30 15.12
N GLY A 148 -0.77 6.80 14.24
CA GLY A 148 -0.45 7.90 13.34
C GLY A 148 -0.13 9.21 14.03
N VAL A 149 -0.77 9.50 15.16
CA VAL A 149 -0.58 10.74 15.92
C VAL A 149 0.62 10.67 16.87
N HIS A 150 0.78 9.56 17.59
CA HIS A 150 1.75 9.45 18.69
C HIS A 150 3.01 8.65 18.34
N PHE A 151 2.91 7.75 17.36
CA PHE A 151 3.96 6.80 16.99
C PHE A 151 4.10 6.70 15.47
N GLY A 152 4.01 7.84 14.79
CA GLY A 152 4.03 7.90 13.33
C GLY A 152 5.29 7.32 12.69
N GLU A 153 6.40 7.27 13.44
CA GLU A 153 7.65 6.65 13.02
C GLU A 153 7.57 5.13 12.91
N LEU A 154 6.59 4.48 13.58
CA LEU A 154 6.35 3.05 13.45
C LEU A 154 5.57 2.70 12.19
N LEU A 155 4.87 3.68 11.60
CA LEU A 155 4.10 3.50 10.38
C LEU A 155 4.96 3.75 9.14
N SER A 156 4.72 2.97 8.11
CA SER A 156 5.29 3.27 6.79
C SER A 156 4.86 4.67 6.34
N PRO A 157 5.71 5.41 5.62
CA PRO A 157 5.39 6.75 5.14
C PRO A 157 4.07 6.79 4.35
N PHE A 158 3.80 5.76 3.56
CA PHE A 158 2.59 5.65 2.76
C PHE A 158 1.32 5.53 3.61
N LEU A 159 1.33 4.65 4.64
CA LEU A 159 0.19 4.48 5.53
C LEU A 159 -0.02 5.72 6.40
N ARG A 160 1.05 6.27 6.96
CA ARG A 160 1.00 7.49 7.76
C ARG A 160 0.34 8.64 7.01
N GLN A 161 0.75 8.86 5.76
CA GLN A 161 0.18 9.92 4.93
C GLN A 161 -1.31 9.67 4.63
N ALA A 162 -1.71 8.43 4.35
CA ALA A 162 -3.10 8.07 4.11
C ALA A 162 -3.99 8.30 5.34
N VAL A 163 -3.50 7.98 6.53
CA VAL A 163 -4.19 8.24 7.80
C VAL A 163 -4.32 9.74 8.04
N GLN A 164 -3.25 10.50 7.87
CA GLN A 164 -3.24 11.96 8.03
C GLN A 164 -4.15 12.67 7.02
N ALA A 165 -4.25 12.16 5.81
CA ALA A 165 -5.14 12.66 4.77
C ALA A 165 -6.63 12.28 4.99
N GLY A 166 -6.95 11.49 6.02
CA GLY A 166 -8.31 11.05 6.31
C GLY A 166 -8.89 10.06 5.29
N LEU A 167 -8.03 9.37 4.54
CA LEU A 167 -8.44 8.38 3.55
C LEU A 167 -8.80 7.03 4.19
N VAL A 168 -8.18 6.72 5.32
CA VAL A 168 -8.57 5.56 6.15
C VAL A 168 -9.63 6.01 7.14
N ARG A 169 -10.82 5.41 7.09
CA ARG A 169 -11.99 5.78 7.89
C ARG A 169 -12.47 4.64 8.76
N PRO A 170 -13.18 4.93 9.88
CA PRO A 170 -13.89 3.90 10.64
C PRO A 170 -14.97 3.27 9.76
N ARG A 171 -15.29 2.02 10.07
CA ARG A 171 -16.38 1.29 9.42
C ARG A 171 -17.25 0.59 10.44
#